data_dde8e08148a271abae12aa24be694b61
#
_entry.id   dde8e08148a271abae12aa24be694b61
#
_cell.length_a   1.000
_cell.length_b   1.000
_cell.length_c   1.000
_cell.angle_alpha   90.00
_cell.angle_beta   90.00
_cell.angle_gamma   90.00
#
_symmetry.space_group_name_H-M   'P 1'
#
loop_
_entity.id
_entity.type
_entity.pdbx_description
1 polymer ?
#
loop_
_entity_poly.entity_id
_entity_poly.type
_entity_poly.pdbx_seq_one_letter_code
_entity_poly.pdbx_strand_id
1 'polypeptide(L)'
;DKQWRNESFQKAFDEFVETIPEEEREEKAMMVKRYFDEIQRDAVRRCILDEGLRLDGRKTTEIRPITCWPDYLPGPHGSAVFTRGETQALATCTLGTKLDEKLVDDVLYRGNERFLLHYNFPGFSTGEAKAGRGISRREIGHGNLAHRALKRMIPEDLPYTVRIVSDILESNGSSSM
;
A
#
# COMPACT_ATOMS: atom_id res chain seq x y z
N ASP A 1 -14.52 -6.56 6.21
CA ASP A 1 -13.88 -5.39 6.81
C ASP A 1 -12.74 -5.84 7.73
N LYS A 2 -11.56 -5.23 7.59
CA LYS A 2 -10.36 -5.53 8.38
C LYS A 2 -10.52 -5.18 9.85
N GLN A 3 -11.21 -4.08 10.14
CA GLN A 3 -11.42 -3.61 11.49
C GLN A 3 -12.27 -4.62 12.28
N TRP A 4 -13.41 -5.01 11.73
CA TRP A 4 -14.29 -6.01 12.36
C TRP A 4 -13.58 -7.33 12.64
N ARG A 5 -12.75 -7.78 11.70
CA ARG A 5 -11.96 -8.99 11.88
C ARG A 5 -10.95 -8.87 13.04
N ASN A 6 -10.25 -7.75 13.10
CA ASN A 6 -9.28 -7.51 14.17
C ASN A 6 -9.97 -7.41 15.53
N GLU A 7 -11.12 -6.76 15.59
CA GLU A 7 -11.95 -6.68 16.80
C GLU A 7 -12.44 -8.07 17.24
N SER A 8 -12.83 -8.92 16.28
CA SER A 8 -13.25 -10.29 16.56
C SER A 8 -12.11 -11.15 17.13
N PHE A 9 -10.91 -11.04 16.58
CA PHE A 9 -9.74 -11.72 17.13
C PHE A 9 -9.34 -11.18 18.49
N GLN A 10 -9.41 -9.86 18.69
CA GLN A 10 -9.13 -9.25 19.99
C GLN A 10 -10.13 -9.72 21.04
N LYS A 11 -11.41 -9.76 20.70
CA LYS A 11 -12.46 -10.27 21.61
C LYS A 11 -12.19 -11.73 22.02
N ALA A 12 -11.84 -12.59 21.08
CA ALA A 12 -11.51 -13.99 21.39
C ALA A 12 -10.26 -14.10 22.29
N PHE A 13 -9.29 -13.22 22.12
CA PHE A 13 -8.11 -13.13 22.95
C PHE A 13 -8.48 -12.70 24.38
N ASP A 14 -9.29 -11.65 24.50
CA ASP A 14 -9.71 -11.09 25.79
C ASP A 14 -10.55 -12.10 26.58
N GLU A 15 -11.50 -12.78 25.93
CA GLU A 15 -12.29 -13.87 26.51
C GLU A 15 -11.41 -15.01 27.06
N PHE A 16 -10.33 -15.35 26.32
CA PHE A 16 -9.39 -16.36 26.80
C PHE A 16 -8.59 -15.87 28.02
N VAL A 17 -8.10 -14.61 27.98
CA VAL A 17 -7.34 -14.01 29.09
C VAL A 17 -8.18 -13.94 30.36
N GLU A 18 -9.49 -13.71 30.26
CA GLU A 18 -10.39 -13.71 31.39
C GLU A 18 -10.49 -15.08 32.11
N THR A 19 -10.24 -16.17 31.39
CA THR A 19 -10.21 -17.52 31.99
C THR A 19 -8.98 -17.78 32.85
N ILE A 20 -7.94 -16.94 32.77
CA ILE A 20 -6.70 -17.08 33.55
C ILE A 20 -6.87 -16.39 34.89
N PRO A 21 -6.45 -17.02 36.02
CA PRO A 21 -6.46 -16.37 37.34
C PRO A 21 -5.72 -15.03 37.31
N GLU A 22 -6.28 -14.03 37.94
CA GLU A 22 -5.76 -12.64 37.92
C GLU A 22 -4.30 -12.54 38.36
N GLU A 23 -3.91 -13.34 39.35
CA GLU A 23 -2.54 -13.42 39.89
C GLU A 23 -1.51 -13.88 38.87
N GLU A 24 -1.92 -14.69 37.86
CA GLU A 24 -1.04 -15.28 36.84
C GLU A 24 -1.05 -14.52 35.52
N ARG A 25 -1.99 -13.59 35.32
CA ARG A 25 -2.19 -12.90 34.04
C ARG A 25 -0.96 -12.12 33.60
N GLU A 26 -0.35 -11.39 34.53
CA GLU A 26 0.81 -10.55 34.25
C GLU A 26 2.04 -11.40 33.89
N GLU A 27 2.30 -12.45 34.65
CA GLU A 27 3.41 -13.36 34.41
C GLU A 27 3.28 -14.11 33.08
N LYS A 28 2.06 -14.54 32.73
CA LYS A 28 1.79 -15.34 31.54
C LYS A 28 1.47 -14.52 30.28
N ALA A 29 1.27 -13.20 30.39
CA ALA A 29 0.78 -12.35 29.31
C ALA A 29 1.58 -12.48 28.00
N MET A 30 2.90 -12.45 28.09
CA MET A 30 3.78 -12.57 26.90
C MET A 30 3.65 -13.95 26.24
N MET A 31 3.59 -14.99 27.02
CA MET A 31 3.49 -16.37 26.52
C MET A 31 2.11 -16.63 25.91
N VAL A 32 1.06 -16.18 26.56
CA VAL A 32 -0.33 -16.27 26.08
C VAL A 32 -0.48 -15.56 24.73
N LYS A 33 0.03 -14.33 24.63
CA LYS A 33 -0.01 -13.58 23.37
C LYS A 33 0.73 -14.31 22.24
N ARG A 34 1.90 -14.84 22.52
CA ARG A 34 2.70 -15.58 21.55
C ARG A 34 1.96 -16.81 21.01
N TYR A 35 1.40 -17.64 21.91
CA TYR A 35 0.65 -18.83 21.51
C TYR A 35 -0.65 -18.47 20.80
N PHE A 36 -1.33 -17.41 21.22
CA PHE A 36 -2.51 -16.93 20.52
C PHE A 36 -2.18 -16.51 19.07
N ASP A 37 -1.10 -15.76 18.87
CA ASP A 37 -0.64 -15.35 17.55
C ASP A 37 -0.27 -16.55 16.65
N GLU A 38 0.31 -17.62 17.22
CA GLU A 38 0.61 -18.86 16.51
C GLU A 38 -0.68 -19.60 16.11
N ILE A 39 -1.62 -19.79 17.03
CA ILE A 39 -2.90 -20.43 16.80
C ILE A 39 -3.73 -19.65 15.75
N GLN A 40 -3.79 -18.34 15.89
CA GLN A 40 -4.48 -17.46 14.94
C GLN A 40 -3.91 -17.64 13.53
N ARG A 41 -2.59 -17.67 13.40
CA ARG A 41 -1.89 -17.84 12.11
C ARG A 41 -2.21 -19.20 11.48
N ASP A 42 -2.21 -20.25 12.29
CA ASP A 42 -2.53 -21.61 11.84
C ASP A 42 -4.00 -21.75 11.45
N ALA A 43 -4.92 -21.18 12.23
CA ALA A 43 -6.36 -21.19 11.93
C ALA A 43 -6.65 -20.46 10.59
N VAL A 44 -6.05 -19.28 10.40
CA VAL A 44 -6.14 -18.51 9.15
C VAL A 44 -5.60 -19.33 7.98
N ARG A 45 -4.45 -19.97 8.16
CA ARG A 45 -3.84 -20.78 7.11
C ARG A 45 -4.72 -21.98 6.73
N ARG A 46 -5.30 -22.67 7.71
CA ARG A 46 -6.23 -23.79 7.47
C ARG A 46 -7.48 -23.33 6.74
N CYS A 47 -8.09 -22.22 7.14
CA CYS A 47 -9.25 -21.66 6.46
C CYS A 47 -8.96 -21.44 4.95
N ILE A 48 -7.79 -20.90 4.61
CA ILE A 48 -7.41 -20.68 3.21
C ILE A 48 -7.14 -21.99 2.47
N LEU A 49 -6.49 -22.97 3.11
CA LEU A 49 -6.08 -24.22 2.45
C LEU A 49 -7.22 -25.22 2.35
N ASP A 50 -8.04 -25.36 3.39
CA ASP A 50 -9.05 -26.39 3.50
C ASP A 50 -10.40 -25.92 2.93
N GLU A 51 -10.75 -24.64 3.15
CA GLU A 51 -12.03 -24.07 2.71
C GLU A 51 -11.90 -23.24 1.42
N GLY A 52 -10.68 -22.89 1.00
CA GLY A 52 -10.43 -22.09 -0.19
C GLY A 52 -10.88 -20.63 -0.04
N LEU A 53 -11.13 -20.17 1.19
CA LEU A 53 -11.60 -18.83 1.50
C LEU A 53 -10.50 -17.97 2.07
N ARG A 54 -10.36 -16.74 1.56
CA ARG A 54 -9.49 -15.73 2.12
C ARG A 54 -10.16 -15.05 3.32
N LEU A 55 -9.39 -14.39 4.17
CA LEU A 55 -9.88 -13.69 5.36
C LEU A 55 -10.94 -12.62 5.09
N ASP A 56 -11.03 -12.12 3.89
CA ASP A 56 -12.03 -11.17 3.45
C ASP A 56 -13.25 -11.82 2.76
N GLY A 57 -13.36 -13.15 2.82
CA GLY A 57 -14.46 -13.94 2.26
C GLY A 57 -14.34 -14.22 0.77
N ARG A 58 -13.29 -13.73 0.09
CA ARG A 58 -13.07 -14.01 -1.33
C ARG A 58 -12.50 -15.42 -1.55
N LYS A 59 -12.81 -16.00 -2.69
CA LYS A 59 -12.13 -17.21 -3.17
C LYS A 59 -10.68 -16.88 -3.59
N THR A 60 -9.85 -17.90 -3.72
CA THR A 60 -8.42 -17.73 -4.09
C THR A 60 -8.21 -17.11 -5.46
N THR A 61 -9.18 -17.24 -6.37
CA THR A 61 -9.16 -16.69 -7.73
C THR A 61 -9.86 -15.34 -7.87
N GLU A 62 -10.53 -14.86 -6.84
CA GLU A 62 -11.26 -13.58 -6.90
C GLU A 62 -10.34 -12.40 -6.65
N ILE A 63 -10.48 -11.37 -7.50
CA ILE A 63 -9.80 -10.08 -7.38
C ILE A 63 -10.75 -9.11 -6.69
N ARG A 64 -10.23 -8.20 -5.85
CA ARG A 64 -11.02 -7.11 -5.27
C ARG A 64 -11.61 -6.23 -6.38
N PRO A 65 -12.81 -5.66 -6.18
CA PRO A 65 -13.38 -4.72 -7.14
C PRO A 65 -12.41 -3.58 -7.45
N ILE A 66 -12.23 -3.29 -8.73
CA ILE A 66 -11.39 -2.22 -9.22
C ILE A 66 -12.28 -1.17 -9.86
N THR A 67 -12.09 0.09 -9.45
CA THR A 67 -12.71 1.26 -10.09
C THR A 67 -11.63 2.29 -10.41
N CYS A 68 -11.82 3.03 -11.50
CA CYS A 68 -10.92 4.10 -11.89
C CYS A 68 -11.76 5.28 -12.40
N TRP A 69 -11.47 6.46 -11.86
CA TRP A 69 -12.08 7.72 -12.29
C TRP A 69 -11.00 8.62 -12.90
N PRO A 70 -10.86 8.65 -14.23
CA PRO A 70 -9.96 9.57 -14.91
C PRO A 70 -10.50 11.00 -14.84
N ASP A 71 -9.63 11.97 -15.11
CA ASP A 71 -9.94 13.42 -15.13
C ASP A 71 -10.58 13.95 -13.85
N TYR A 72 -10.12 13.43 -12.70
CA TYR A 72 -10.69 13.74 -11.40
C TYR A 72 -10.38 15.16 -10.93
N LEU A 73 -9.18 15.67 -11.22
CA LEU A 73 -8.75 17.01 -10.85
C LEU A 73 -8.66 17.92 -12.08
N PRO A 74 -9.18 19.14 -12.02
CA PRO A 74 -9.20 20.05 -13.17
C PRO A 74 -7.85 20.76 -13.46
N GLY A 75 -6.92 20.73 -12.53
CA GLY A 75 -5.68 21.50 -12.64
C GLY A 75 -4.52 20.81 -13.34
N PRO A 76 -4.18 19.55 -13.05
CA PRO A 76 -3.09 18.84 -13.72
C PRO A 76 -3.45 18.47 -15.16
N HIS A 77 -2.44 18.17 -16.00
CA HIS A 77 -2.65 17.74 -17.39
C HIS A 77 -3.37 16.38 -17.50
N GLY A 78 -3.29 15.58 -16.44
CA GLY A 78 -4.07 14.35 -16.28
C GLY A 78 -4.17 13.98 -14.82
N SER A 79 -5.26 13.32 -14.45
CA SER A 79 -5.45 12.81 -13.10
C SER A 79 -6.36 11.60 -13.10
N ALA A 80 -6.19 10.71 -12.13
CA ALA A 80 -7.08 9.59 -11.93
C ALA A 80 -7.10 9.18 -10.46
N VAL A 81 -8.28 8.81 -9.99
CA VAL A 81 -8.43 8.08 -8.72
C VAL A 81 -8.61 6.61 -9.04
N PHE A 82 -7.74 5.79 -8.51
CA PHE A 82 -7.79 4.34 -8.62
C PHE A 82 -8.15 3.73 -7.27
N THR A 83 -9.13 2.84 -7.27
CA THR A 83 -9.56 2.13 -6.07
C THR A 83 -9.59 0.64 -6.32
N ARG A 84 -9.00 -0.14 -5.40
CA ARG A 84 -9.04 -1.60 -5.38
C ARG A 84 -9.47 -2.08 -3.99
N GLY A 85 -10.75 -2.38 -3.84
CA GLY A 85 -11.33 -2.64 -2.52
C GLY A 85 -11.23 -1.40 -1.64
N GLU A 86 -10.55 -1.51 -0.51
CA GLU A 86 -10.35 -0.41 0.44
C GLU A 86 -9.05 0.38 0.18
N THR A 87 -8.26 0.01 -0.82
CA THR A 87 -7.02 0.73 -1.18
C THR A 87 -7.33 1.75 -2.26
N GLN A 88 -6.92 3.00 -2.04
CA GLN A 88 -7.16 4.09 -2.97
C GLN A 88 -5.87 4.89 -3.22
N ALA A 89 -5.66 5.25 -4.48
CA ALA A 89 -4.55 6.09 -4.90
C ALA A 89 -5.05 7.21 -5.83
N LEU A 90 -4.55 8.42 -5.63
CA LEU A 90 -4.70 9.54 -6.55
C LEU A 90 -3.42 9.67 -7.36
N ALA A 91 -3.51 9.51 -8.66
CA ALA A 91 -2.41 9.74 -9.57
C ALA A 91 -2.63 11.06 -10.35
N THR A 92 -1.59 11.87 -10.42
CA THR A 92 -1.58 13.10 -11.23
C THR A 92 -0.45 13.04 -12.25
N CYS A 93 -0.71 13.56 -13.45
CA CYS A 93 0.26 13.66 -14.53
C CYS A 93 0.48 15.11 -14.90
N THR A 94 1.75 15.50 -14.97
CA THR A 94 2.16 16.83 -15.44
C THR A 94 3.09 16.67 -16.64
N LEU A 95 2.82 17.42 -17.68
CA LEU A 95 3.66 17.49 -18.88
C LEU A 95 4.52 18.75 -18.81
N GLY A 96 5.82 18.58 -18.85
CA GLY A 96 6.80 19.64 -18.83
C GLY A 96 7.54 19.79 -20.14
N THR A 97 8.40 20.78 -20.18
CA THR A 97 9.29 21.07 -21.29
C THR A 97 10.62 20.29 -21.18
N LYS A 98 11.51 20.47 -22.12
CA LYS A 98 12.88 19.92 -22.05
C LYS A 98 13.68 20.47 -20.85
N LEU A 99 13.35 21.67 -20.36
CA LEU A 99 14.02 22.25 -19.21
C LEU A 99 13.66 21.56 -17.89
N ASP A 100 12.55 20.81 -17.89
CA ASP A 100 12.08 20.06 -16.72
C ASP A 100 12.66 18.63 -16.66
N GLU A 101 13.52 18.26 -17.61
CA GLU A 101 14.22 16.98 -17.58
C GLU A 101 15.12 16.87 -16.33
N LYS A 102 15.12 15.72 -15.71
CA LYS A 102 16.02 15.45 -14.59
C LYS A 102 17.41 15.11 -15.09
N LEU A 103 18.41 15.92 -14.76
CA LEU A 103 19.81 15.57 -14.96
C LEU A 103 20.17 14.40 -14.04
N VAL A 104 20.67 13.33 -14.65
CA VAL A 104 21.24 12.17 -13.94
C VAL A 104 22.74 12.23 -14.17
N ASP A 105 23.50 12.42 -13.09
CA ASP A 105 24.97 12.41 -13.11
C ASP A 105 25.44 11.39 -12.06
N ASP A 106 25.54 10.13 -12.50
CA ASP A 106 25.94 8.99 -11.68
C ASP A 106 27.29 8.45 -12.18
N VAL A 107 27.94 7.64 -11.38
CA VAL A 107 29.27 7.06 -11.67
C VAL A 107 29.30 6.31 -13.01
N LEU A 108 28.22 5.61 -13.35
CA LEU A 108 28.12 4.76 -14.53
C LEU A 108 27.30 5.37 -15.67
N TYR A 109 26.57 6.45 -15.40
CA TYR A 109 25.67 7.03 -16.40
C TYR A 109 25.50 8.52 -16.21
N ARG A 110 25.65 9.26 -17.31
CA ARG A 110 25.33 10.69 -17.36
C ARG A 110 24.33 10.93 -18.48
N GLY A 111 23.23 11.56 -18.17
CA GLY A 111 22.16 11.80 -19.14
C GLY A 111 20.97 12.52 -18.53
N ASN A 112 19.92 12.64 -19.32
CA ASN A 112 18.67 13.26 -18.89
C ASN A 112 17.56 12.22 -18.80
N GLU A 113 16.73 12.32 -17.77
CA GLU A 113 15.54 11.49 -17.58
C GLU A 113 14.29 12.33 -17.88
N ARG A 114 13.49 11.88 -18.85
CA ARG A 114 12.26 12.55 -19.28
C ARG A 114 11.00 12.00 -18.65
N PHE A 115 11.08 10.85 -18.00
CA PHE A 115 9.98 10.25 -17.27
C PHE A 115 10.29 10.22 -15.80
N LEU A 116 9.48 10.91 -15.00
CA LEU A 116 9.63 11.02 -13.55
C LEU A 116 8.40 10.43 -12.87
N LEU A 117 8.61 9.60 -11.85
CA LEU A 117 7.53 9.06 -11.04
C LEU A 117 7.85 9.21 -9.56
N HIS A 118 6.92 9.81 -8.84
CA HIS A 118 6.98 9.98 -7.40
C HIS A 118 5.84 9.18 -6.76
N TYR A 119 6.16 8.45 -5.72
CA TYR A 119 5.21 7.67 -4.94
C TYR A 119 5.24 8.17 -3.51
N ASN A 120 4.09 8.60 -3.00
CA ASN A 120 3.94 9.13 -1.66
C ASN A 120 3.02 8.21 -0.85
N PHE A 121 3.47 7.88 0.36
CA PHE A 121 2.73 7.04 1.29
C PHE A 121 2.59 7.75 2.64
N PRO A 122 1.71 8.76 2.73
CA PRO A 122 1.53 9.55 3.95
C PRO A 122 0.89 8.72 5.07
N GLY A 123 1.15 9.09 6.32
CA GLY A 123 0.66 8.38 7.49
C GLY A 123 -0.86 8.27 7.56
N PHE A 124 -1.58 9.28 7.06
CA PHE A 124 -3.05 9.26 7.07
C PHE A 124 -3.64 8.12 6.24
N SER A 125 -2.90 7.62 5.21
CA SER A 125 -3.35 6.49 4.39
C SER A 125 -3.54 5.19 5.18
N THR A 126 -2.92 5.08 6.33
CA THR A 126 -3.05 3.96 7.29
C THR A 126 -3.74 4.38 8.60
N GLY A 127 -4.31 5.58 8.65
CA GLY A 127 -4.93 6.12 9.86
C GLY A 127 -3.93 6.56 10.95
N GLU A 128 -2.65 6.76 10.57
CA GLU A 128 -1.62 7.14 11.52
C GLU A 128 -1.35 8.65 11.49
N ALA A 129 -1.36 9.28 12.66
CA ALA A 129 -0.90 10.66 12.84
C ALA A 129 0.63 10.68 12.99
N LYS A 130 1.34 10.78 11.87
CA LYS A 130 2.81 10.87 11.84
C LYS A 130 3.29 12.22 11.36
N ALA A 131 4.32 12.75 12.01
CA ALA A 131 5.06 13.88 11.46
C ALA A 131 5.79 13.46 10.18
N GLY A 132 5.73 14.29 9.14
CA GLY A 132 6.47 14.08 7.89
C GLY A 132 7.98 14.17 8.16
N ARG A 133 8.70 13.06 8.07
CA ARG A 133 10.16 12.99 8.28
C ARG A 133 10.95 12.85 6.97
N GLY A 134 10.36 13.26 5.85
CA GLY A 134 10.94 13.06 4.52
C GLY A 134 10.53 11.73 3.88
N ILE A 135 11.07 11.46 2.70
CA ILE A 135 10.73 10.28 1.90
C ILE A 135 11.41 9.03 2.48
N SER A 136 10.64 7.99 2.70
CA SER A 136 11.14 6.71 3.21
C SER A 136 11.80 5.86 2.10
N ARG A 137 12.69 4.93 2.49
CA ARG A 137 13.26 3.95 1.55
C ARG A 137 12.18 3.10 0.86
N ARG A 138 11.08 2.86 1.55
CA ARG A 138 9.93 2.12 1.02
C ARG A 138 9.27 2.90 -0.12
N GLU A 139 9.02 4.18 0.04
CA GLU A 139 8.46 5.04 -1.00
C GLU A 139 9.37 5.11 -2.23
N ILE A 140 10.68 5.25 -2.03
CA ILE A 140 11.66 5.22 -3.11
C ILE A 140 11.62 3.88 -3.86
N GLY A 141 11.61 2.77 -3.14
CA GLY A 141 11.59 1.42 -3.73
C GLY A 141 10.31 1.15 -4.54
N HIS A 142 9.16 1.50 -3.98
CA HIS A 142 7.87 1.34 -4.65
C HIS A 142 7.74 2.27 -5.87
N GLY A 143 8.13 3.53 -5.73
CA GLY A 143 8.19 4.47 -6.84
C GLY A 143 9.07 3.98 -7.98
N ASN A 144 10.25 3.45 -7.65
CA ASN A 144 11.17 2.90 -8.67
C ASN A 144 10.60 1.65 -9.36
N LEU A 145 9.87 0.79 -8.66
CA LEU A 145 9.21 -0.36 -9.26
C LEU A 145 8.16 0.07 -10.30
N ALA A 146 7.30 1.02 -9.93
CA ALA A 146 6.30 1.58 -10.82
C ALA A 146 6.95 2.35 -12.00
N HIS A 147 8.00 3.13 -11.73
CA HIS A 147 8.76 3.85 -12.76
C HIS A 147 9.32 2.89 -13.82
N ARG A 148 9.95 1.80 -13.42
CA ARG A 148 10.52 0.82 -14.38
C ARG A 148 9.45 0.15 -15.22
N ALA A 149 8.27 -0.12 -14.65
CA ALA A 149 7.17 -0.73 -15.37
C ALA A 149 6.58 0.23 -16.41
N LEU A 150 6.34 1.48 -16.04
CA LEU A 150 5.68 2.48 -16.87
C LEU A 150 6.62 3.14 -17.89
N LYS A 151 7.90 3.27 -17.58
CA LYS A 151 8.89 3.92 -18.49
C LYS A 151 8.87 3.35 -19.90
N ARG A 152 8.66 2.04 -20.02
CA ARG A 152 8.62 1.35 -21.32
C ARG A 152 7.33 1.59 -22.11
N MET A 153 6.32 2.16 -21.45
CA MET A 153 5.02 2.47 -22.07
C MET A 153 4.95 3.90 -22.59
N ILE A 154 5.92 4.74 -22.24
CA ILE A 154 5.98 6.13 -22.71
C ILE A 154 6.41 6.12 -24.19
N PRO A 155 5.63 6.74 -25.11
CA PRO A 155 6.00 6.85 -26.51
C PRO A 155 7.35 7.57 -26.69
N GLU A 156 8.19 7.06 -27.58
CA GLU A 156 9.53 7.62 -27.82
C GLU A 156 9.48 9.01 -28.46
N ASP A 157 8.44 9.27 -29.27
CA ASP A 157 8.21 10.52 -29.98
C ASP A 157 7.48 11.58 -29.15
N LEU A 158 7.14 11.28 -27.89
CA LEU A 158 6.49 12.25 -27.02
C LEU A 158 7.40 13.45 -26.74
N PRO A 159 7.01 14.69 -27.09
CA PRO A 159 7.89 15.87 -26.99
C PRO A 159 8.00 16.43 -25.56
N TYR A 160 7.30 15.84 -24.60
CA TYR A 160 7.20 16.35 -23.24
C TYR A 160 8.04 15.55 -22.24
N THR A 161 8.46 16.22 -21.20
CA THR A 161 8.87 15.57 -19.95
C THR A 161 7.62 15.21 -19.15
N VAL A 162 7.48 13.95 -18.80
CA VAL A 162 6.31 13.42 -18.08
C VAL A 162 6.64 13.23 -16.62
N ARG A 163 5.85 13.84 -15.74
CA ARG A 163 5.94 13.63 -14.29
C ARG A 163 4.64 13.05 -13.78
N ILE A 164 4.70 11.87 -13.17
CA ILE A 164 3.59 11.24 -12.46
C ILE A 164 3.85 11.33 -10.96
N VAL A 165 2.83 11.74 -10.21
CA VAL A 165 2.82 11.68 -8.76
C VAL A 165 1.66 10.79 -8.34
N SER A 166 1.95 9.77 -7.54
CA SER A 166 0.96 8.85 -7.00
C SER A 166 0.91 9.00 -5.48
N ASP A 167 -0.19 9.54 -5.00
CA ASP A 167 -0.48 9.71 -3.57
C ASP A 167 -1.43 8.61 -3.10
N ILE A 168 -1.00 7.84 -2.10
CA ILE A 168 -1.85 6.81 -1.50
C ILE A 168 -2.79 7.47 -0.50
N LEU A 169 -4.09 7.41 -0.79
CA LEU A 169 -5.13 8.02 0.04
C LEU A 169 -5.59 7.08 1.14
N GLU A 170 -5.72 5.79 0.82
CA GLU A 170 -6.13 4.75 1.75
C GLU A 170 -5.38 3.45 1.47
N SER A 171 -4.93 2.78 2.53
CA SER A 171 -4.20 1.52 2.44
C SER A 171 -4.64 0.53 3.50
N ASN A 172 -5.05 -0.64 3.05
CA ASN A 172 -5.44 -1.76 3.91
C ASN A 172 -4.35 -2.85 4.01
N GLY A 173 -3.10 -2.46 3.84
CA GLY A 173 -1.97 -3.35 3.71
C GLY A 173 -1.74 -3.86 2.28
N SER A 174 -0.48 -4.12 1.95
CA SER A 174 -0.06 -4.56 0.59
C SER A 174 -0.55 -3.67 -0.56
N SER A 175 -0.67 -2.37 -0.30
CA SER A 175 -1.15 -1.37 -1.29
C SER A 175 -0.15 -1.09 -2.41
N SER A 176 1.10 -1.42 -2.21
CA SER A 176 2.21 -1.05 -3.08
C SER A 176 2.46 -2.04 -4.23
N MET A 177 1.71 -3.13 -4.27
CA MET A 177 1.93 -4.22 -5.23
C MET A 177 0.63 -4.63 -5.90
#